data_da734f5be8011845d93899e63c237278
#
_entry.id   da734f5be8011845d93899e63c237278
#
_cell.length_a   1.000
_cell.length_b   1.000
_cell.length_c   1.000
_cell.angle_alpha   90.00
_cell.angle_beta   90.00
_cell.angle_gamma   90.00
#
_symmetry.space_group_name_H-M   'P 1'
#
loop_
_entity.id
_entity.type
_entity.pdbx_description
1 polymer ?
#
loop_
_entity_poly.entity_id
_entity_poly.type
_entity_poly.pdbx_seq_one_letter_code
_entity_poly.pdbx_strand_id
1 'polypeptide(L)'
;MVTAAGQGIGRATAIAFANEGAIVWATDINQEALNTLSQEHPTMVCRKLDVRSPEEITRLATELPAPDILFNCVGFVHHGTILDCSEKDWDFSFDLNVRSMYRTCRAFLPGMLRAGHGSIVNMSSIASSVRSAPNRFVYGSSKAAVVGLTKAIAIDFVKQGIRCNAICPGTVESPSLEGRIAAQGDVEQVRREFVARQPMARLGRPAEVAALAVYLASDESSFTTGQTHVIDGGWNI
;
A
#
# COMPACT_ATOMS: atom_id res chain seq x y z
N MET A 1 -6.96 8.25 -6.18
CA MET A 1 -6.50 7.04 -6.91
C MET A 1 -6.02 5.99 -5.94
N VAL A 2 -6.37 4.71 -6.14
CA VAL A 2 -5.95 3.57 -5.29
C VAL A 2 -5.32 2.50 -6.19
N THR A 3 -4.11 2.04 -5.87
CA THR A 3 -3.44 0.92 -6.56
C THR A 3 -3.65 -0.39 -5.80
N ALA A 4 -3.62 -1.54 -6.48
CA ALA A 4 -3.96 -2.86 -5.95
C ALA A 4 -5.34 -2.90 -5.28
N ALA A 5 -6.33 -2.28 -5.94
CA ALA A 5 -7.70 -2.15 -5.42
C ALA A 5 -8.56 -3.40 -5.60
N GLY A 6 -8.04 -4.46 -6.24
CA GLY A 6 -8.81 -5.67 -6.51
C GLY A 6 -9.08 -6.52 -5.27
N GLN A 7 -8.23 -6.44 -4.23
CA GLN A 7 -8.35 -7.28 -3.03
C GLN A 7 -7.73 -6.65 -1.79
N GLY A 8 -7.97 -7.25 -0.63
CA GLY A 8 -7.31 -6.94 0.64
C GLY A 8 -7.42 -5.48 1.05
N ILE A 9 -6.29 -4.90 1.50
CA ILE A 9 -6.23 -3.51 2.00
C ILE A 9 -6.60 -2.50 0.91
N GLY A 10 -6.11 -2.68 -0.32
CA GLY A 10 -6.41 -1.77 -1.43
C GLY A 10 -7.90 -1.70 -1.75
N ARG A 11 -8.58 -2.88 -1.79
CA ARG A 11 -10.04 -2.94 -2.00
C ARG A 11 -10.80 -2.27 -0.85
N ALA A 12 -10.45 -2.61 0.39
CA ALA A 12 -11.10 -2.02 1.55
C ALA A 12 -10.93 -0.49 1.60
N THR A 13 -9.74 0.01 1.22
CA THR A 13 -9.47 1.45 1.15
C THR A 13 -10.25 2.13 0.03
N ALA A 14 -10.35 1.50 -1.15
CA ALA A 14 -11.15 2.04 -2.25
C ALA A 14 -12.63 2.17 -1.84
N ILE A 15 -13.18 1.15 -1.17
CA ILE A 15 -14.55 1.15 -0.65
C ILE A 15 -14.71 2.24 0.44
N ALA A 16 -13.77 2.33 1.38
CA ALA A 16 -13.83 3.35 2.43
C ALA A 16 -13.81 4.77 1.85
N PHE A 17 -12.95 5.05 0.89
CA PHE A 17 -12.93 6.36 0.21
C PHE A 17 -14.25 6.68 -0.52
N ALA A 18 -14.86 5.69 -1.18
CA ALA A 18 -16.15 5.89 -1.84
C ALA A 18 -17.27 6.16 -0.83
N ASN A 19 -17.26 5.51 0.33
CA ASN A 19 -18.22 5.74 1.40
C ASN A 19 -18.10 7.15 2.01
N GLU A 20 -16.89 7.75 1.97
CA GLU A 20 -16.66 9.15 2.34
C GLU A 20 -17.01 10.14 1.20
N GLY A 21 -17.59 9.66 0.10
CA GLY A 21 -18.02 10.49 -1.01
C GLY A 21 -16.95 10.84 -2.05
N ALA A 22 -15.76 10.21 -1.98
CA ALA A 22 -14.71 10.45 -2.95
C ALA A 22 -15.01 9.79 -4.31
N ILE A 23 -14.62 10.46 -5.40
CA ILE A 23 -14.55 9.84 -6.73
C ILE A 23 -13.30 8.94 -6.75
N VAL A 24 -13.52 7.62 -6.75
CA VAL A 24 -12.44 6.64 -6.62
C VAL A 24 -12.02 6.10 -7.98
N TRP A 25 -10.73 6.28 -8.29
CA TRP A 25 -10.05 5.57 -9.38
C TRP A 25 -9.36 4.35 -8.80
N ALA A 26 -9.97 3.17 -9.00
CA ALA A 26 -9.49 1.89 -8.49
C ALA A 26 -8.68 1.18 -9.57
N THR A 27 -7.41 0.85 -9.28
CA THR A 27 -6.55 0.19 -10.25
C THR A 27 -5.97 -1.12 -9.72
N ASP A 28 -5.87 -2.12 -10.59
CA ASP A 28 -5.25 -3.41 -10.30
C ASP A 28 -4.77 -4.05 -11.61
N ILE A 29 -3.88 -5.02 -11.51
CA ILE A 29 -3.47 -5.85 -12.65
C ILE A 29 -4.54 -6.92 -12.95
N ASN A 30 -5.34 -7.31 -11.96
CA ASN A 30 -6.40 -8.32 -12.07
C ASN A 30 -7.72 -7.68 -12.53
N GLN A 31 -8.03 -7.86 -13.81
CA GLN A 31 -9.25 -7.32 -14.41
C GLN A 31 -10.54 -7.94 -13.83
N GLU A 32 -10.53 -9.22 -13.44
CA GLU A 32 -11.72 -9.88 -12.89
C GLU A 32 -12.07 -9.30 -11.51
N ALA A 33 -11.06 -9.09 -10.67
CA ALA A 33 -11.24 -8.45 -9.37
C ALA A 33 -11.77 -7.01 -9.50
N LEU A 34 -11.31 -6.27 -10.51
CA LEU A 34 -11.84 -4.94 -10.83
C LEU A 34 -13.29 -4.98 -11.34
N ASN A 35 -13.64 -5.97 -12.16
CA ASN A 35 -15.02 -6.14 -12.63
C ASN A 35 -15.97 -6.42 -11.46
N THR A 36 -15.56 -7.28 -10.52
CA THR A 36 -16.33 -7.53 -9.29
C THR A 36 -16.50 -6.25 -8.45
N LEU A 37 -15.40 -5.50 -8.25
CA LEU A 37 -15.45 -4.23 -7.52
C LEU A 37 -16.38 -3.21 -8.19
N SER A 38 -16.34 -3.11 -9.52
CA SER A 38 -17.20 -2.20 -10.28
C SER A 38 -18.67 -2.59 -10.23
N GLN A 39 -18.99 -3.89 -10.17
CA GLN A 39 -20.37 -4.36 -10.01
C GLN A 39 -20.93 -4.05 -8.62
N GLU A 40 -20.12 -4.23 -7.57
CA GLU A 40 -20.51 -3.94 -6.19
C GLU A 40 -20.57 -2.42 -5.90
N HIS A 41 -19.72 -1.65 -6.56
CA HIS A 41 -19.58 -0.20 -6.38
C HIS A 41 -19.58 0.53 -7.74
N PRO A 42 -20.74 0.71 -8.39
CA PRO A 42 -20.83 1.25 -9.76
C PRO A 42 -20.31 2.69 -9.92
N THR A 43 -20.17 3.43 -8.83
CA THR A 43 -19.62 4.80 -8.82
C THR A 43 -18.11 4.85 -8.94
N MET A 44 -17.41 3.73 -8.73
CA MET A 44 -15.97 3.66 -8.87
C MET A 44 -15.55 3.53 -10.32
N VAL A 45 -14.50 4.21 -10.69
CA VAL A 45 -13.87 4.08 -12.01
C VAL A 45 -12.73 3.06 -11.93
N CYS A 46 -13.01 1.83 -12.35
CA CYS A 46 -12.03 0.75 -12.36
C CYS A 46 -11.19 0.75 -13.64
N ARG A 47 -9.87 0.65 -13.51
CA ARG A 47 -8.92 0.63 -14.63
C ARG A 47 -7.83 -0.42 -14.39
N LYS A 48 -7.60 -1.29 -15.36
CA LYS A 48 -6.45 -2.20 -15.34
C LYS A 48 -5.16 -1.39 -15.41
N LEU A 49 -4.19 -1.74 -14.56
CA LEU A 49 -2.88 -1.10 -14.50
C LEU A 49 -1.82 -2.08 -14.00
N ASP A 50 -0.78 -2.31 -14.78
CA ASP A 50 0.47 -2.86 -14.26
C ASP A 50 1.36 -1.70 -13.79
N VAL A 51 1.53 -1.56 -12.48
CA VAL A 51 2.38 -0.52 -11.90
C VAL A 51 3.88 -0.70 -12.19
N ARG A 52 4.28 -1.80 -12.82
CA ARG A 52 5.64 -2.00 -13.31
C ARG A 52 5.84 -1.43 -14.72
N SER A 53 4.75 -1.11 -15.45
CA SER A 53 4.82 -0.46 -16.76
C SER A 53 4.81 1.06 -16.63
N PRO A 54 5.96 1.74 -16.88
CA PRO A 54 6.01 3.20 -16.92
C PRO A 54 5.06 3.80 -17.96
N GLU A 55 4.87 3.11 -19.09
CA GLU A 55 4.03 3.54 -20.19
C GLU A 55 2.56 3.57 -19.78
N GLU A 56 2.08 2.50 -19.09
CA GLU A 56 0.70 2.43 -18.62
C GLU A 56 0.42 3.51 -17.56
N ILE A 57 1.37 3.71 -16.62
CA ILE A 57 1.25 4.76 -15.59
C ILE A 57 1.21 6.15 -16.22
N THR A 58 2.10 6.43 -17.18
CA THR A 58 2.16 7.72 -17.88
C THR A 58 0.87 7.98 -18.65
N ARG A 59 0.39 6.98 -19.39
CA ARG A 59 -0.89 7.07 -20.10
C ARG A 59 -2.02 7.39 -19.12
N LEU A 60 -2.14 6.63 -18.04
CA LEU A 60 -3.18 6.85 -17.03
C LEU A 60 -3.11 8.25 -16.45
N ALA A 61 -1.91 8.77 -16.15
CA ALA A 61 -1.72 10.11 -15.60
C ALA A 61 -2.06 11.24 -16.60
N THR A 62 -2.09 10.95 -17.90
CA THR A 62 -2.55 11.91 -18.92
C THR A 62 -4.06 11.83 -19.16
N GLU A 63 -4.66 10.67 -18.95
CA GLU A 63 -6.11 10.45 -19.13
C GLU A 63 -6.94 10.92 -17.93
N LEU A 64 -6.35 10.87 -16.73
CA LEU A 64 -7.04 11.22 -15.48
C LEU A 64 -6.78 12.67 -15.06
N PRO A 65 -7.76 13.34 -14.42
CA PRO A 65 -7.47 14.54 -13.65
C PRO A 65 -6.45 14.23 -12.56
N ALA A 66 -5.69 15.23 -12.12
CA ALA A 66 -4.77 15.06 -11.00
C ALA A 66 -5.56 14.60 -9.77
N PRO A 67 -5.19 13.49 -9.14
CA PRO A 67 -5.89 13.03 -7.96
C PRO A 67 -5.49 13.88 -6.74
N ASP A 68 -6.44 14.20 -5.88
CA ASP A 68 -6.16 14.82 -4.57
C ASP A 68 -5.46 13.82 -3.63
N ILE A 69 -5.75 12.53 -3.83
CA ILE A 69 -5.26 11.44 -2.99
C ILE A 69 -4.64 10.35 -3.86
N LEU A 70 -3.39 9.96 -3.54
CA LEU A 70 -2.72 8.79 -4.12
C LEU A 70 -2.43 7.75 -3.04
N PHE A 71 -3.16 6.63 -3.06
CA PHE A 71 -2.93 5.50 -2.17
C PHE A 71 -2.17 4.40 -2.91
N ASN A 72 -0.89 4.22 -2.57
CA ASN A 72 -0.01 3.22 -3.14
C ASN A 72 -0.01 1.96 -2.27
N CYS A 73 -0.70 0.91 -2.71
CA CYS A 73 -0.93 -0.31 -1.94
C CYS A 73 -0.27 -1.56 -2.53
N VAL A 74 0.30 -1.48 -3.73
CA VAL A 74 0.95 -2.65 -4.36
C VAL A 74 2.09 -3.16 -3.50
N GLY A 75 2.21 -4.47 -3.38
CA GLY A 75 3.32 -5.09 -2.69
C GLY A 75 3.33 -6.62 -2.81
N PHE A 76 4.53 -7.17 -2.68
CA PHE A 76 4.82 -8.60 -2.67
C PHE A 76 5.68 -8.94 -1.46
N VAL A 77 5.37 -10.06 -0.81
CA VAL A 77 6.09 -10.55 0.37
C VAL A 77 6.97 -11.72 -0.03
N HIS A 78 8.25 -11.47 -0.24
CA HIS A 78 9.24 -12.54 -0.38
C HIS A 78 9.48 -13.22 0.98
N HIS A 79 9.64 -14.54 0.97
CA HIS A 79 9.98 -15.34 2.15
C HIS A 79 11.38 -15.93 2.02
N GLY A 80 12.26 -15.58 2.92
CA GLY A 80 13.63 -16.09 2.96
C GLY A 80 14.56 -15.16 3.71
N THR A 81 15.73 -15.72 4.05
CA THR A 81 16.89 -15.01 4.61
C THR A 81 17.70 -14.34 3.50
N ILE A 82 18.80 -13.68 3.84
CA ILE A 82 19.74 -13.12 2.85
C ILE A 82 20.35 -14.21 1.97
N LEU A 83 20.54 -15.41 2.50
CA LEU A 83 21.14 -16.53 1.77
C LEU A 83 20.15 -17.20 0.80
N ASP A 84 18.86 -17.04 1.04
CA ASP A 84 17.79 -17.60 0.19
C ASP A 84 17.34 -16.62 -0.90
N CYS A 85 17.79 -15.36 -0.84
CA CYS A 85 17.36 -14.31 -1.74
C CYS A 85 18.27 -14.24 -2.96
N SER A 86 17.77 -14.66 -4.12
CA SER A 86 18.49 -14.47 -5.39
C SER A 86 18.48 -13.01 -5.84
N GLU A 87 19.39 -12.61 -6.73
CA GLU A 87 19.38 -11.30 -7.40
C GLU A 87 18.03 -11.04 -8.09
N LYS A 88 17.43 -12.07 -8.69
CA LYS A 88 16.11 -11.97 -9.33
C LYS A 88 15.00 -11.66 -8.32
N ASP A 89 15.04 -12.27 -7.13
CA ASP A 89 14.06 -12.01 -6.07
C ASP A 89 14.23 -10.60 -5.49
N TRP A 90 15.48 -10.16 -5.36
CA TRP A 90 15.83 -8.81 -4.97
C TRP A 90 15.27 -7.79 -5.96
N ASP A 91 15.61 -7.93 -7.23
CA ASP A 91 15.18 -7.01 -8.29
C ASP A 91 13.65 -6.96 -8.42
N PHE A 92 12.98 -8.11 -8.40
CA PHE A 92 11.53 -8.18 -8.45
C PHE A 92 10.88 -7.50 -7.24
N SER A 93 11.40 -7.76 -6.03
CA SER A 93 10.86 -7.17 -4.80
C SER A 93 11.02 -5.66 -4.78
N PHE A 94 12.16 -5.14 -5.20
CA PHE A 94 12.39 -3.70 -5.29
C PHE A 94 11.62 -3.05 -6.44
N ASP A 95 11.52 -3.70 -7.60
CA ASP A 95 10.72 -3.18 -8.71
C ASP A 95 9.25 -3.07 -8.32
N LEU A 96 8.68 -4.11 -7.69
CA LEU A 96 7.26 -4.10 -7.33
C LEU A 96 6.96 -3.27 -6.09
N ASN A 97 7.75 -3.38 -5.01
CA ASN A 97 7.44 -2.73 -3.73
C ASN A 97 7.88 -1.26 -3.66
N VAL A 98 8.93 -0.87 -4.39
CA VAL A 98 9.54 0.47 -4.29
C VAL A 98 9.42 1.24 -5.59
N ARG A 99 9.92 0.67 -6.70
CA ARG A 99 9.96 1.37 -7.99
C ARG A 99 8.56 1.66 -8.53
N SER A 100 7.59 0.79 -8.26
CA SER A 100 6.18 1.04 -8.59
C SER A 100 5.67 2.33 -7.92
N MET A 101 5.94 2.52 -6.63
CA MET A 101 5.53 3.71 -5.88
C MET A 101 6.27 4.96 -6.35
N TYR A 102 7.57 4.83 -6.65
CA TYR A 102 8.33 5.92 -7.29
C TYR A 102 7.66 6.33 -8.61
N ARG A 103 7.31 5.37 -9.48
CA ARG A 103 6.68 5.64 -10.78
C ARG A 103 5.33 6.33 -10.64
N THR A 104 4.46 5.84 -9.77
CA THR A 104 3.14 6.45 -9.53
C THR A 104 3.27 7.84 -8.91
N CYS A 105 4.09 8.03 -7.88
CA CYS A 105 4.33 9.34 -7.31
C CYS A 105 4.88 10.32 -8.37
N ARG A 106 5.89 9.92 -9.14
CA ARG A 106 6.48 10.75 -10.20
C ARG A 106 5.47 11.17 -11.27
N ALA A 107 4.52 10.30 -11.60
CA ALA A 107 3.53 10.56 -12.63
C ALA A 107 2.41 11.51 -12.15
N PHE A 108 1.94 11.37 -10.91
CA PHE A 108 0.80 12.11 -10.41
C PHE A 108 1.17 13.37 -9.62
N LEU A 109 2.32 13.41 -8.97
CA LEU A 109 2.79 14.55 -8.17
C LEU A 109 2.81 15.88 -8.94
N PRO A 110 3.22 15.96 -10.21
CA PRO A 110 3.19 17.25 -10.94
C PRO A 110 1.78 17.85 -11.06
N GLY A 111 0.75 17.00 -11.13
CA GLY A 111 -0.63 17.43 -11.14
C GLY A 111 -1.08 17.97 -9.78
N MET A 112 -0.75 17.28 -8.70
CA MET A 112 -1.00 17.73 -7.32
C MET A 112 -0.30 19.06 -7.03
N LEU A 113 0.94 19.24 -7.48
CA LEU A 113 1.69 20.49 -7.33
C LEU A 113 1.02 21.66 -8.05
N ARG A 114 0.48 21.44 -9.26
CA ARG A 114 -0.28 22.49 -9.97
C ARG A 114 -1.59 22.84 -9.26
N ALA A 115 -2.22 21.86 -8.61
CA ALA A 115 -3.42 22.08 -7.78
C ALA A 115 -3.10 22.77 -6.44
N GLY A 116 -1.84 22.73 -5.99
CA GLY A 116 -1.41 23.31 -4.72
C GLY A 116 -1.78 22.47 -3.49
N HIS A 117 -2.26 21.24 -3.68
CA HIS A 117 -2.60 20.31 -2.61
C HIS A 117 -2.48 18.85 -3.05
N GLY A 118 -2.31 17.95 -2.08
CA GLY A 118 -2.33 16.51 -2.33
C GLY A 118 -1.94 15.69 -1.11
N SER A 119 -2.50 14.49 -0.99
CA SER A 119 -2.13 13.51 0.04
C SER A 119 -1.67 12.22 -0.62
N ILE A 120 -0.41 11.84 -0.33
CA ILE A 120 0.16 10.57 -0.76
C ILE A 120 0.24 9.65 0.46
N VAL A 121 -0.31 8.46 0.35
CA VAL A 121 -0.24 7.43 1.40
C VAL A 121 0.39 6.18 0.81
N ASN A 122 1.55 5.81 1.32
CA ASN A 122 2.32 4.66 0.86
C ASN A 122 2.20 3.48 1.82
N MET A 123 1.83 2.32 1.30
CA MET A 123 1.76 1.08 2.09
C MET A 123 3.15 0.49 2.31
N SER A 124 3.68 0.67 3.51
CA SER A 124 4.88 -0.01 3.99
C SER A 124 4.50 -1.30 4.75
N SER A 125 5.16 -1.60 5.83
CA SER A 125 4.92 -2.75 6.71
C SER A 125 5.58 -2.50 8.07
N ILE A 126 5.10 -3.19 9.11
CA ILE A 126 5.84 -3.31 10.36
C ILE A 126 7.21 -3.96 10.12
N ALA A 127 7.29 -4.96 9.22
CA ALA A 127 8.56 -5.53 8.77
C ALA A 127 9.25 -4.56 7.79
N SER A 128 9.91 -3.54 8.35
CA SER A 128 10.60 -2.46 7.63
C SER A 128 11.70 -1.86 8.53
N SER A 129 11.93 -0.55 8.45
CA SER A 129 12.76 0.20 9.41
C SER A 129 12.13 0.32 10.81
N VAL A 130 10.87 -0.07 10.97
CA VAL A 130 10.17 -0.06 12.27
C VAL A 130 10.58 -1.28 13.09
N ARG A 131 10.48 -2.48 12.50
CA ARG A 131 10.84 -3.75 13.14
C ARG A 131 11.30 -4.77 12.10
N SER A 132 12.16 -5.70 12.49
CA SER A 132 12.51 -6.86 11.67
C SER A 132 11.57 -8.03 11.93
N ALA A 133 11.39 -8.90 10.94
CA ALA A 133 10.70 -10.17 11.06
C ALA A 133 11.54 -11.29 10.42
N PRO A 134 11.59 -12.50 11.02
CA PRO A 134 12.31 -13.62 10.45
C PRO A 134 11.87 -13.94 9.03
N ASN A 135 12.80 -14.34 8.18
CA ASN A 135 12.55 -14.71 6.79
C ASN A 135 11.86 -13.62 5.97
N ARG A 136 12.23 -12.35 6.21
CA ARG A 136 11.70 -11.16 5.50
C ARG A 136 12.81 -10.24 5.01
N PHE A 137 13.97 -10.81 4.66
CA PHE A 137 15.15 -10.02 4.31
C PHE A 137 14.87 -8.97 3.24
N VAL A 138 14.61 -9.37 2.00
CA VAL A 138 14.40 -8.42 0.90
C VAL A 138 13.05 -7.69 1.02
N TYR A 139 12.02 -8.35 1.56
CA TYR A 139 10.75 -7.69 1.83
C TYR A 139 10.91 -6.53 2.81
N GLY A 140 11.53 -6.78 3.98
CA GLY A 140 11.79 -5.75 4.99
C GLY A 140 12.65 -4.61 4.45
N SER A 141 13.72 -4.94 3.72
CA SER A 141 14.58 -3.95 3.05
C SER A 141 13.80 -3.06 2.09
N SER A 142 12.96 -3.65 1.24
CA SER A 142 12.11 -2.91 0.30
C SER A 142 11.09 -2.03 1.01
N LYS A 143 10.46 -2.51 2.10
CA LYS A 143 9.48 -1.73 2.87
C LYS A 143 10.14 -0.62 3.71
N ALA A 144 11.39 -0.79 4.14
CA ALA A 144 12.19 0.30 4.72
C ALA A 144 12.50 1.40 3.69
N ALA A 145 12.79 1.03 2.44
CA ALA A 145 12.97 1.99 1.36
C ALA A 145 11.70 2.81 1.08
N VAL A 146 10.50 2.22 1.20
CA VAL A 146 9.23 2.96 1.10
C VAL A 146 9.10 4.02 2.18
N VAL A 147 9.53 3.75 3.42
CA VAL A 147 9.56 4.76 4.49
C VAL A 147 10.50 5.91 4.14
N GLY A 148 11.68 5.61 3.60
CA GLY A 148 12.65 6.62 3.13
C GLY A 148 12.06 7.49 2.01
N LEU A 149 11.49 6.87 0.98
CA LEU A 149 10.81 7.55 -0.13
C LEU A 149 9.68 8.48 0.36
N THR A 150 8.89 8.02 1.31
CA THR A 150 7.79 8.79 1.91
C THR A 150 8.31 10.07 2.57
N LYS A 151 9.36 9.96 3.39
CA LYS A 151 9.97 11.11 4.08
C LYS A 151 10.60 12.10 3.11
N ALA A 152 11.26 11.61 2.06
CA ALA A 152 11.88 12.44 1.04
C ALA A 152 10.80 13.25 0.28
N ILE A 153 9.72 12.63 -0.18
CA ILE A 153 8.62 13.35 -0.84
C ILE A 153 8.01 14.38 0.11
N ALA A 154 7.78 14.01 1.38
CA ALA A 154 7.19 14.92 2.35
C ALA A 154 8.02 16.18 2.54
N ILE A 155 9.32 16.06 2.81
CA ILE A 155 10.19 17.24 3.06
C ILE A 155 10.37 18.11 1.83
N ASP A 156 10.44 17.50 0.64
CA ASP A 156 10.66 18.23 -0.60
C ASP A 156 9.44 19.08 -1.00
N PHE A 157 8.21 18.61 -0.72
CA PHE A 157 6.99 19.19 -1.28
C PHE A 157 5.98 19.71 -0.24
N VAL A 158 6.28 19.67 1.08
CA VAL A 158 5.37 20.17 2.12
C VAL A 158 4.99 21.64 1.93
N LYS A 159 5.94 22.47 1.51
CA LYS A 159 5.69 23.90 1.27
C LYS A 159 4.77 24.17 0.07
N GLN A 160 4.59 23.21 -0.81
CA GLN A 160 3.70 23.27 -1.96
C GLN A 160 2.33 22.56 -1.68
N GLY A 161 2.01 22.30 -0.41
CA GLY A 161 0.73 21.73 -0.01
C GLY A 161 0.62 20.21 -0.16
N ILE A 162 1.74 19.50 -0.34
CA ILE A 162 1.75 18.04 -0.46
C ILE A 162 2.08 17.39 0.88
N ARG A 163 1.22 16.47 1.33
CA ARG A 163 1.50 15.57 2.43
C ARG A 163 1.85 14.18 1.90
N CYS A 164 2.79 13.52 2.56
CA CYS A 164 3.16 12.15 2.20
C CYS A 164 3.41 11.34 3.49
N ASN A 165 2.65 10.26 3.71
CA ASN A 165 2.74 9.43 4.90
C ASN A 165 2.84 7.94 4.54
N ALA A 166 3.39 7.13 5.45
CA ALA A 166 3.45 5.68 5.31
C ALA A 166 2.58 5.00 6.36
N ILE A 167 1.83 3.97 5.96
CA ILE A 167 1.17 3.04 6.88
C ILE A 167 2.01 1.78 6.98
N CYS A 168 2.23 1.30 8.21
CA CYS A 168 3.00 0.11 8.53
C CYS A 168 2.13 -0.91 9.28
N PRO A 169 1.35 -1.73 8.55
CA PRO A 169 0.52 -2.74 9.18
C PRO A 169 1.34 -3.91 9.76
N GLY A 170 0.78 -4.52 10.80
CA GLY A 170 1.12 -5.87 11.22
C GLY A 170 0.59 -6.92 10.24
N THR A 171 0.22 -8.10 10.75
CA THR A 171 -0.39 -9.14 9.90
C THR A 171 -1.88 -8.85 9.72
N VAL A 172 -2.27 -8.62 8.46
CA VAL A 172 -3.65 -8.29 8.05
C VAL A 172 -4.22 -9.40 7.18
N GLU A 173 -5.48 -9.75 7.42
CA GLU A 173 -6.23 -10.71 6.61
C GLU A 173 -6.24 -10.29 5.13
N SER A 174 -5.93 -11.23 4.25
CA SER A 174 -5.97 -11.00 2.80
C SER A 174 -5.86 -12.33 2.05
N PRO A 175 -6.35 -12.41 0.81
CA PRO A 175 -6.14 -13.59 -0.04
C PRO A 175 -4.65 -13.96 -0.18
N SER A 176 -3.77 -12.97 -0.25
CA SER A 176 -2.32 -13.17 -0.29
C SER A 176 -1.77 -13.80 1.00
N LEU A 177 -2.33 -13.45 2.18
CA LEU A 177 -1.95 -14.10 3.44
C LEU A 177 -2.42 -15.56 3.47
N GLU A 178 -3.66 -15.81 3.05
CA GLU A 178 -4.20 -17.17 3.00
C GLU A 178 -3.36 -18.09 2.10
N GLY A 179 -2.98 -17.61 0.91
CA GLY A 179 -2.08 -18.34 0.02
C GLY A 179 -0.71 -18.64 0.67
N ARG A 180 -0.16 -17.68 1.44
CA ARG A 180 1.12 -17.90 2.15
C ARG A 180 0.99 -18.85 3.33
N ILE A 181 -0.14 -18.87 4.01
CA ILE A 181 -0.42 -19.83 5.09
C ILE A 181 -0.54 -21.22 4.48
N ALA A 182 -1.33 -21.39 3.43
CA ALA A 182 -1.50 -22.67 2.75
C ALA A 182 -0.20 -23.26 2.19
N ALA A 183 0.74 -22.41 1.77
CA ALA A 183 2.01 -22.85 1.21
C ALA A 183 3.04 -23.31 2.27
N GLN A 184 2.80 -23.14 3.57
CA GLN A 184 3.77 -23.44 4.62
C GLN A 184 3.46 -24.74 5.41
N GLY A 185 2.49 -25.54 4.97
CA GLY A 185 2.16 -26.86 5.57
C GLY A 185 0.90 -26.85 6.42
N ASP A 186 0.98 -27.14 7.72
CA ASP A 186 -0.20 -27.15 8.60
C ASP A 186 -0.82 -25.75 8.72
N VAL A 187 -1.93 -25.58 8.02
CA VAL A 187 -2.64 -24.29 7.89
C VAL A 187 -3.05 -23.73 9.25
N GLU A 188 -3.53 -24.58 10.17
CA GLU A 188 -3.97 -24.13 11.49
C GLU A 188 -2.80 -23.72 12.37
N GLN A 189 -1.71 -24.48 12.36
CA GLN A 189 -0.52 -24.15 13.10
C GLN A 189 0.09 -22.84 12.58
N VAL A 190 0.29 -22.71 11.27
CA VAL A 190 0.84 -21.52 10.64
C VAL A 190 -0.03 -20.30 10.91
N ARG A 191 -1.36 -20.45 10.86
CA ARG A 191 -2.29 -19.36 11.20
C ARG A 191 -2.12 -18.92 12.66
N ARG A 192 -2.03 -19.87 13.61
CA ARG A 192 -1.76 -19.55 15.02
C ARG A 192 -0.46 -18.78 15.20
N GLU A 193 0.60 -19.16 14.49
CA GLU A 193 1.89 -18.44 14.52
C GLU A 193 1.78 -17.00 13.99
N PHE A 194 1.00 -16.78 12.91
CA PHE A 194 0.72 -15.43 12.42
C PHE A 194 -0.09 -14.59 13.41
N VAL A 195 -1.10 -15.18 14.07
CA VAL A 195 -1.91 -14.52 15.11
C VAL A 195 -1.05 -14.18 16.32
N ALA A 196 -0.21 -15.10 16.78
CA ALA A 196 0.62 -14.93 17.98
C ALA A 196 1.66 -13.80 17.86
N ARG A 197 1.91 -13.27 16.67
CA ARG A 197 2.78 -12.10 16.48
C ARG A 197 2.19 -10.83 17.08
N GLN A 198 0.88 -10.73 17.12
CA GLN A 198 0.15 -9.57 17.63
C GLN A 198 -0.34 -9.83 19.07
N PRO A 199 0.07 -9.03 20.08
CA PRO A 199 -0.47 -9.11 21.44
C PRO A 199 -2.00 -9.03 21.56
N MET A 200 -2.67 -8.38 20.59
CA MET A 200 -4.13 -8.38 20.50
C MET A 200 -4.73 -9.76 20.15
N ALA A 201 -3.91 -10.79 19.96
CA ALA A 201 -4.29 -12.18 19.71
C ALA A 201 -5.26 -12.37 18.52
N ARG A 202 -5.15 -11.54 17.50
CA ARG A 202 -5.89 -11.64 16.24
C ARG A 202 -5.13 -11.02 15.07
N LEU A 203 -5.54 -11.34 13.87
CA LEU A 203 -5.11 -10.62 12.68
C LEU A 203 -5.83 -9.28 12.59
N GLY A 204 -5.18 -8.30 11.96
CA GLY A 204 -5.82 -7.05 11.56
C GLY A 204 -6.81 -7.29 10.41
N ARG A 205 -7.88 -6.53 10.36
CA ARG A 205 -8.82 -6.54 9.24
C ARG A 205 -8.43 -5.45 8.23
N PRO A 206 -8.61 -5.67 6.92
CA PRO A 206 -8.35 -4.65 5.90
C PRO A 206 -9.06 -3.32 6.18
N ALA A 207 -10.29 -3.36 6.71
CA ALA A 207 -11.07 -2.17 7.07
C ALA A 207 -10.41 -1.32 8.18
N GLU A 208 -9.66 -1.93 9.10
CA GLU A 208 -8.95 -1.17 10.14
C GLU A 208 -7.80 -0.35 9.55
N VAL A 209 -7.10 -0.90 8.54
CA VAL A 209 -6.06 -0.17 7.80
C VAL A 209 -6.69 0.91 6.91
N ALA A 210 -7.84 0.61 6.29
CA ALA A 210 -8.58 1.56 5.46
C ALA A 210 -9.05 2.78 6.25
N ALA A 211 -9.48 2.62 7.52
CA ALA A 211 -9.87 3.73 8.38
C ALA A 211 -8.69 4.70 8.63
N LEU A 212 -7.48 4.16 8.87
CA LEU A 212 -6.28 4.99 8.99
C LEU A 212 -5.93 5.66 7.64
N ALA A 213 -6.14 4.98 6.52
CA ALA A 213 -5.92 5.56 5.20
C ALA A 213 -6.88 6.72 4.92
N VAL A 214 -8.16 6.62 5.33
CA VAL A 214 -9.14 7.72 5.26
C VAL A 214 -8.66 8.93 6.07
N TYR A 215 -8.26 8.74 7.32
CA TYR A 215 -7.70 9.82 8.14
C TYR A 215 -6.50 10.49 7.46
N LEU A 216 -5.52 9.72 6.98
CA LEU A 216 -4.31 10.27 6.35
C LEU A 216 -4.59 10.94 5.00
N ALA A 217 -5.66 10.55 4.33
CA ALA A 217 -6.09 11.14 3.06
C ALA A 217 -6.87 12.45 3.24
N SER A 218 -7.60 12.59 4.34
CA SER A 218 -8.51 13.70 4.61
C SER A 218 -7.79 14.93 5.21
N ASP A 219 -8.54 16.05 5.31
CA ASP A 219 -8.07 17.30 5.94
C ASP A 219 -7.91 17.19 7.45
N GLU A 220 -8.49 16.16 8.08
CA GLU A 220 -8.27 15.87 9.51
C GLU A 220 -6.80 15.61 9.83
N SER A 221 -6.02 15.15 8.85
CA SER A 221 -4.58 14.93 8.96
C SER A 221 -3.73 16.08 8.38
N SER A 222 -4.28 17.31 8.29
CA SER A 222 -3.60 18.47 7.69
C SER A 222 -2.26 18.83 8.32
N PHE A 223 -2.03 18.47 9.59
CA PHE A 223 -0.75 18.66 10.29
C PHE A 223 0.12 17.40 10.36
N THR A 224 -0.17 16.39 9.53
CA THR A 224 0.50 15.08 9.55
C THR A 224 1.17 14.82 8.20
N THR A 225 2.51 14.86 8.16
CA THR A 225 3.31 14.54 6.96
C THR A 225 4.67 13.97 7.33
N GLY A 226 5.25 13.15 6.47
CA GLY A 226 6.56 12.50 6.66
C GLY A 226 6.55 11.41 7.73
N GLN A 227 5.38 10.98 8.21
CA GLN A 227 5.26 10.07 9.33
C GLN A 227 5.08 8.62 8.92
N THR A 228 5.48 7.75 9.84
CA THR A 228 5.31 6.29 9.76
C THR A 228 4.25 5.88 10.78
N HIS A 229 3.09 5.48 10.29
CA HIS A 229 1.94 5.12 11.13
C HIS A 229 1.86 3.61 11.30
N VAL A 230 2.13 3.14 12.50
CA VAL A 230 2.06 1.72 12.85
C VAL A 230 0.63 1.33 13.21
N ILE A 231 0.14 0.23 12.64
CA ILE A 231 -1.15 -0.39 12.95
C ILE A 231 -0.96 -1.91 12.95
N ASP A 232 -0.58 -2.49 14.07
CA ASP A 232 0.01 -3.83 14.13
C ASP A 232 -0.50 -4.72 15.27
N GLY A 233 -1.53 -4.29 15.99
CA GLY A 233 -2.08 -5.06 17.13
C GLY A 233 -1.09 -5.22 18.28
N GLY A 234 -0.14 -4.29 18.42
CA GLY A 234 0.86 -4.28 19.48
C GLY A 234 2.14 -5.07 19.15
N TRP A 235 2.34 -5.52 17.90
CA TRP A 235 3.53 -6.31 17.56
C TRP A 235 4.85 -5.56 17.79
N ASN A 236 4.85 -4.24 17.75
CA ASN A 236 6.05 -3.41 17.89
C ASN A 236 6.32 -2.91 19.33
N ILE A 237 5.57 -3.36 20.30
CA ILE A 237 5.80 -3.03 21.73
C ILE A 237 6.46 -4.17 22.47
#